data_d3169b34799e42eb96a6e5f7defc2e6b
#
_entry.id   d3169b34799e42eb96a6e5f7defc2e6b
#
_cell.length_a   1.000
_cell.length_b   1.000
_cell.length_c   1.000
_cell.angle_alpha   90.00
_cell.angle_beta   90.00
_cell.angle_gamma   90.00
#
_symmetry.space_group_name_H-M   'P 1'
#
loop_
_entity.id
_entity.type
_entity.pdbx_description
1 polymer ?
#
loop_
_entity_poly.entity_id
_entity_poly.type
_entity_poly.pdbx_seq_one_letter_code
_entity_poly.pdbx_strand_id
1 'polypeptide(L)'
;MNARNVQSEAPAEGDLSPRLVPALFAKAEATTSRSSAPGASHAAETRATAKRDTSSSLGCRRKEIVAFKFGGTSLLGAARMLHAAELVKPVAQNSNVVVVVSAMKGVTDKLLAIAQFLADRQNFRARVEAELVLRLHHDALRSLGLEPAAHDRVTRELDSLGRDLLHAVPARQSVVASPELFDNLASFGERLSARLFAAALECVGVAAVPVASSDFVLTCDTFRDAKPHLDQTKRRGRAVLTPLLEDNIVPVVTGFIGATPDGRITTLGRNSSDFSGAIIAHVVDADELVIWTDVDGIYTANPNEDAQAQLLHDLSYDDAHALATSGAKVLHPHVLPLAASTEMTVWVRNTFKPQVRGTRIGTKLPPHSQSHRNSQSQSQEGAA
;
A
#
# COMPACT_ATOMS: atom_id res chain seq x y z
N MET A 1 -14.64 -42.82 -40.60
CA MET A 1 -15.14 -43.69 -39.49
C MET A 1 -14.38 -43.32 -38.23
N ASN A 2 -15.15 -42.95 -37.21
CA ASN A 2 -14.82 -42.72 -35.80
C ASN A 2 -14.01 -41.49 -35.40
N ALA A 3 -14.78 -40.40 -35.23
CA ALA A 3 -14.48 -39.34 -34.26
C ALA A 3 -14.64 -39.86 -32.83
N ARG A 4 -13.67 -39.66 -31.95
CA ARG A 4 -13.84 -39.83 -30.50
C ARG A 4 -13.90 -38.45 -29.85
N ASN A 5 -15.08 -38.15 -29.30
CA ASN A 5 -15.35 -37.10 -28.33
C ASN A 5 -14.43 -37.32 -27.11
N VAL A 6 -13.67 -36.30 -26.75
CA VAL A 6 -13.06 -36.16 -25.43
C VAL A 6 -13.75 -35.01 -24.72
N GLN A 7 -14.66 -35.34 -23.81
CA GLN A 7 -15.23 -34.41 -22.84
C GLN A 7 -14.14 -34.03 -21.88
N SER A 8 -13.86 -32.71 -21.75
CA SER A 8 -12.99 -32.16 -20.73
C SER A 8 -13.77 -32.04 -19.42
N GLU A 9 -13.48 -32.90 -18.49
CA GLU A 9 -13.90 -32.75 -17.09
C GLU A 9 -13.14 -31.55 -16.46
N ALA A 10 -13.90 -30.65 -15.83
CA ALA A 10 -13.37 -29.60 -15.01
C ALA A 10 -12.75 -30.18 -13.73
N PRO A 11 -11.59 -29.71 -13.27
CA PRO A 11 -11.03 -30.18 -12.00
C PRO A 11 -11.85 -29.64 -10.83
N ALA A 12 -12.12 -30.54 -9.89
CA ALA A 12 -12.80 -30.31 -8.62
C ALA A 12 -12.14 -29.19 -7.79
N GLU A 13 -12.97 -28.42 -7.10
CA GLU A 13 -12.57 -27.43 -6.10
C GLU A 13 -11.75 -28.11 -5.00
N GLY A 14 -10.44 -27.94 -5.06
CA GLY A 14 -9.51 -28.34 -4.01
C GLY A 14 -9.62 -27.42 -2.80
N ASP A 15 -9.96 -28.02 -1.67
CA ASP A 15 -9.92 -27.46 -0.32
C ASP A 15 -8.56 -26.77 -0.06
N LEU A 16 -8.52 -25.43 -0.13
CA LEU A 16 -7.37 -24.61 0.19
C LEU A 16 -7.44 -24.24 1.69
N SER A 17 -7.06 -25.20 2.54
CA SER A 17 -6.70 -24.89 3.92
C SER A 17 -5.63 -23.79 3.97
N PRO A 18 -5.77 -22.78 4.84
CA PRO A 18 -4.78 -21.70 4.95
C PRO A 18 -3.50 -22.26 5.55
N ARG A 19 -2.50 -22.46 4.70
CA ARG A 19 -1.14 -22.73 5.16
C ARG A 19 -0.47 -21.42 5.55
N LEU A 20 -0.10 -21.35 6.86
CA LEU A 20 0.87 -20.45 7.46
C LEU A 20 0.42 -19.01 7.71
N VAL A 21 -0.31 -18.81 8.80
CA VAL A 21 0.02 -17.72 9.70
C VAL A 21 1.05 -18.30 10.70
N PRO A 22 2.34 -18.00 10.60
CA PRO A 22 3.31 -18.47 11.59
C PRO A 22 3.07 -17.75 12.91
N ALA A 23 3.04 -18.49 13.97
CA ALA A 23 3.13 -18.17 15.38
C ALA A 23 3.80 -16.81 15.72
N LEU A 24 3.08 -15.70 15.58
CA LEU A 24 3.46 -14.38 16.08
C LEU A 24 2.68 -14.02 17.36
N PHE A 25 1.76 -14.88 17.81
CA PHE A 25 0.90 -14.65 18.98
C PHE A 25 1.22 -15.53 20.20
N ALA A 26 2.47 -15.93 20.38
CA ALA A 26 2.90 -16.61 21.61
C ALA A 26 3.89 -15.73 22.37
N LYS A 27 3.37 -14.77 23.18
CA LYS A 27 3.91 -14.29 24.46
C LYS A 27 3.41 -12.87 24.78
N ALA A 28 2.23 -12.81 25.35
CA ALA A 28 1.83 -11.72 26.22
C ALA A 28 0.75 -12.22 27.21
N GLU A 29 1.05 -13.28 27.96
CA GLU A 29 0.33 -13.63 29.19
C GLU A 29 1.38 -13.98 30.23
N ALA A 30 1.58 -13.11 31.16
CA ALA A 30 1.90 -13.36 32.57
C ALA A 30 2.37 -12.06 33.23
N THR A 31 1.47 -11.36 33.87
CA THR A 31 1.66 -10.85 35.25
C THR A 31 0.48 -9.98 35.65
N THR A 32 -0.48 -10.58 36.31
CA THR A 32 -1.21 -9.89 37.40
C THR A 32 -1.64 -10.94 38.42
N SER A 33 -1.09 -10.79 39.57
CA SER A 33 -1.25 -11.62 40.74
C SER A 33 -2.66 -11.52 41.38
N ARG A 34 -3.09 -12.66 41.87
CA ARG A 34 -4.28 -12.91 42.71
C ARG A 34 -4.31 -12.05 43.96
N SER A 35 -5.49 -11.58 44.33
CA SER A 35 -5.90 -11.55 45.73
C SER A 35 -7.39 -11.90 45.87
N SER A 36 -7.64 -12.68 46.87
CA SER A 36 -8.74 -13.54 47.28
C SER A 36 -10.08 -12.86 47.63
N ALA A 37 -11.12 -13.67 47.44
CA ALA A 37 -12.49 -13.53 47.92
C ALA A 37 -12.56 -13.64 49.50
N PRO A 38 -13.76 -13.64 50.24
CA PRO A 38 -15.11 -14.01 49.83
C PRO A 38 -16.25 -13.18 50.45
N GLY A 39 -17.50 -13.47 50.10
CA GLY A 39 -18.67 -13.11 50.92
C GLY A 39 -20.03 -13.18 50.21
N ALA A 40 -20.82 -14.18 50.55
CA ALA A 40 -22.16 -14.45 50.06
C ALA A 40 -23.25 -13.59 50.76
N SER A 41 -24.39 -13.31 50.10
CA SER A 41 -25.73 -13.84 50.51
C SER A 41 -26.90 -13.07 49.85
N HIS A 42 -27.84 -13.84 49.36
CA HIS A 42 -29.32 -13.77 49.39
C HIS A 42 -30.14 -12.57 48.91
N ALA A 43 -30.88 -12.84 47.85
CA ALA A 43 -32.35 -12.76 47.70
C ALA A 43 -33.08 -11.41 47.81
N ALA A 44 -33.80 -11.04 46.74
CA ALA A 44 -35.25 -10.94 46.70
C ALA A 44 -35.77 -10.42 45.34
N GLU A 45 -36.74 -11.14 44.82
CA GLU A 45 -37.58 -10.74 43.67
C GLU A 45 -38.34 -9.46 43.96
N THR A 46 -38.38 -8.53 43.00
CA THR A 46 -39.52 -7.63 42.87
C THR A 46 -39.75 -7.31 41.40
N ARG A 47 -40.84 -7.79 40.86
CA ARG A 47 -41.43 -7.43 39.59
C ARG A 47 -41.81 -5.95 39.62
N ALA A 48 -41.23 -5.18 38.69
CA ALA A 48 -41.77 -3.89 38.34
C ALA A 48 -41.76 -3.76 36.81
N THR A 49 -42.95 -3.63 36.24
CA THR A 49 -43.24 -3.27 34.85
C THR A 49 -42.67 -1.90 34.57
N ALA A 50 -41.65 -1.80 33.71
CA ALA A 50 -41.17 -0.55 33.17
C ALA A 50 -41.35 -0.53 31.67
N LYS A 51 -41.95 0.55 31.22
CA LYS A 51 -42.25 0.95 29.84
C LYS A 51 -41.04 0.79 28.96
N ARG A 52 -41.26 0.25 27.77
CA ARG A 52 -40.29 0.30 26.66
C ARG A 52 -40.08 1.76 26.27
N ASP A 53 -39.03 2.36 26.76
CA ASP A 53 -38.44 3.53 26.17
C ASP A 53 -37.64 3.09 24.94
N THR A 54 -38.15 3.42 23.77
CA THR A 54 -37.44 3.38 22.52
C THR A 54 -36.46 4.55 22.49
N SER A 55 -35.28 4.36 23.06
CA SER A 55 -34.19 5.33 22.94
C SER A 55 -32.97 4.66 22.35
N SER A 56 -32.61 5.14 21.16
CA SER A 56 -31.30 5.18 20.57
C SER A 56 -30.51 3.85 20.54
N SER A 57 -30.68 3.09 19.45
CA SER A 57 -29.58 2.32 18.90
C SER A 57 -28.44 3.29 18.56
N LEU A 58 -27.50 3.49 19.45
CA LEU A 58 -26.17 3.99 19.14
C LEU A 58 -25.54 2.92 18.24
N GLY A 59 -25.82 3.03 16.93
CA GLY A 59 -25.09 2.27 15.93
C GLY A 59 -23.62 2.58 16.14
N CYS A 60 -22.83 1.57 16.48
CA CYS A 60 -21.38 1.65 16.50
C CYS A 60 -20.95 2.14 15.11
N ARG A 61 -20.63 3.42 14.97
CA ARG A 61 -20.15 3.96 13.70
C ARG A 61 -18.88 3.19 13.37
N ARG A 62 -18.84 2.57 12.20
CA ARG A 62 -17.62 1.98 11.65
C ARG A 62 -16.51 3.03 11.75
N LYS A 63 -15.36 2.64 12.31
CA LYS A 63 -14.17 3.48 12.33
C LYS A 63 -13.76 3.77 10.87
N GLU A 64 -13.50 5.01 10.55
CA GLU A 64 -13.03 5.43 9.22
C GLU A 64 -11.75 4.68 8.85
N ILE A 65 -11.62 4.31 7.59
CA ILE A 65 -10.41 3.65 7.06
C ILE A 65 -9.72 4.59 6.08
N VAL A 66 -8.47 4.92 6.36
CA VAL A 66 -7.63 5.76 5.52
C VAL A 66 -6.49 4.94 4.95
N ALA A 67 -6.38 4.92 3.63
CA ALA A 67 -5.24 4.32 2.94
C ALA A 67 -4.19 5.40 2.64
N PHE A 68 -2.96 5.20 3.09
CA PHE A 68 -1.82 6.05 2.73
C PHE A 68 -0.94 5.34 1.72
N LYS A 69 -0.50 6.06 0.70
CA LYS A 69 0.54 5.60 -0.21
C LYS A 69 1.72 6.55 -0.17
N PHE A 70 2.91 6.03 0.10
CA PHE A 70 4.15 6.80 0.07
C PHE A 70 5.01 6.44 -1.14
N GLY A 71 5.42 7.46 -1.91
CA GLY A 71 6.35 7.32 -3.02
C GLY A 71 7.80 7.12 -2.58
N GLY A 72 8.65 6.63 -3.48
CA GLY A 72 10.05 6.33 -3.15
C GLY A 72 10.87 7.53 -2.67
N THR A 73 10.55 8.75 -3.12
CA THR A 73 11.18 9.98 -2.64
C THR A 73 10.88 10.23 -1.16
N SER A 74 9.66 9.91 -0.73
CA SER A 74 9.22 10.04 0.68
C SER A 74 9.86 8.99 1.60
N LEU A 75 10.46 7.94 1.04
CA LEU A 75 11.02 6.79 1.77
C LEU A 75 12.55 6.72 1.69
N LEU A 76 13.23 7.73 1.14
CA LEU A 76 14.67 7.72 0.95
C LEU A 76 15.42 7.89 2.28
N GLY A 77 15.76 6.76 2.91
CA GLY A 77 16.51 6.70 4.17
C GLY A 77 15.68 6.98 5.42
N ALA A 78 16.29 6.74 6.59
CA ALA A 78 15.62 6.77 7.89
C ALA A 78 14.91 8.08 8.20
N ALA A 79 15.55 9.22 7.97
CA ALA A 79 14.99 10.54 8.31
C ALA A 79 13.66 10.81 7.57
N ARG A 80 13.57 10.43 6.29
CA ARG A 80 12.33 10.59 5.51
C ARG A 80 11.27 9.57 5.92
N MET A 81 11.67 8.35 6.25
CA MET A 81 10.74 7.32 6.75
C MET A 81 10.15 7.75 8.10
N LEU A 82 10.95 8.27 9.02
CA LEU A 82 10.47 8.80 10.30
C LEU A 82 9.53 10.00 10.09
N HIS A 83 9.88 10.92 9.20
CA HIS A 83 9.00 12.04 8.85
C HIS A 83 7.66 11.56 8.29
N ALA A 84 7.68 10.58 7.37
CA ALA A 84 6.46 9.98 6.83
C ALA A 84 5.64 9.22 7.89
N ALA A 85 6.30 8.55 8.84
CA ALA A 85 5.66 7.87 9.97
C ALA A 85 4.96 8.86 10.91
N GLU A 86 5.53 10.04 11.13
CA GLU A 86 4.88 11.12 11.91
C GLU A 86 3.61 11.67 11.21
N LEU A 87 3.47 11.55 9.90
CA LEU A 87 2.22 11.88 9.19
C LEU A 87 1.12 10.81 9.40
N VAL A 88 1.52 9.56 9.58
CA VAL A 88 0.58 8.46 9.85
C VAL A 88 0.03 8.52 11.27
N LYS A 89 0.88 8.81 12.24
CA LYS A 89 0.59 8.74 13.68
C LYS A 89 -0.72 9.42 14.12
N PRO A 90 -0.99 10.70 13.80
CA PRO A 90 -2.22 11.37 14.25
C PRO A 90 -3.48 10.76 13.64
N VAL A 91 -3.40 10.19 12.44
CA VAL A 91 -4.53 9.54 11.77
C VAL A 91 -4.78 8.16 12.40
N ALA A 92 -3.73 7.39 12.66
CA ALA A 92 -3.84 6.05 13.27
C ALA A 92 -4.42 6.07 14.70
N GLN A 93 -4.36 7.22 15.40
CA GLN A 93 -5.00 7.38 16.72
C GLN A 93 -6.54 7.40 16.64
N ASN A 94 -7.12 7.86 15.52
CA ASN A 94 -8.55 8.12 15.39
C ASN A 94 -9.23 7.26 14.31
N SER A 95 -8.46 6.78 13.33
CA SER A 95 -8.94 6.01 12.17
C SER A 95 -8.15 4.72 12.02
N ASN A 96 -8.70 3.75 11.32
CA ASN A 96 -7.94 2.59 10.87
C ASN A 96 -7.06 3.03 9.68
N VAL A 97 -5.79 2.67 9.70
CA VAL A 97 -4.86 3.07 8.64
C VAL A 97 -4.24 1.85 7.99
N VAL A 98 -4.20 1.83 6.67
CA VAL A 98 -3.35 0.94 5.87
C VAL A 98 -2.33 1.78 5.11
N VAL A 99 -1.08 1.33 5.09
CA VAL A 99 -0.02 2.05 4.38
C VAL A 99 0.49 1.21 3.22
N VAL A 100 0.64 1.82 2.04
CA VAL A 100 1.26 1.22 0.86
C VAL A 100 2.57 1.94 0.57
N VAL A 101 3.65 1.18 0.48
CA VAL A 101 5.00 1.71 0.28
C VAL A 101 5.59 1.32 -1.06
N SER A 102 6.30 2.25 -1.69
CA SER A 102 7.19 1.99 -2.83
C SER A 102 8.57 1.55 -2.33
N ALA A 103 9.41 1.08 -3.23
CA ALA A 103 10.84 1.00 -2.99
C ALA A 103 11.42 2.38 -2.65
N MET A 104 12.52 2.46 -1.91
CA MET A 104 13.28 3.70 -1.75
C MET A 104 13.71 4.22 -3.13
N LYS A 105 13.74 5.56 -3.30
CA LYS A 105 14.10 6.21 -4.57
C LYS A 105 15.40 5.64 -5.13
N GLY A 106 15.36 5.22 -6.41
CA GLY A 106 16.49 4.66 -7.15
C GLY A 106 16.76 3.17 -6.90
N VAL A 107 16.11 2.53 -5.92
CA VAL A 107 16.30 1.09 -5.65
C VAL A 107 15.71 0.24 -6.76
N THR A 108 14.53 0.55 -7.27
CA THR A 108 13.91 -0.19 -8.38
C THR A 108 14.80 -0.19 -9.61
N ASP A 109 15.40 0.97 -9.97
CA ASP A 109 16.32 1.08 -11.10
C ASP A 109 17.56 0.20 -10.91
N LYS A 110 18.13 0.16 -9.70
CA LYS A 110 19.25 -0.71 -9.34
C LYS A 110 18.89 -2.19 -9.46
N LEU A 111 17.72 -2.60 -8.98
CA LEU A 111 17.25 -3.98 -9.08
C LEU A 111 16.99 -4.40 -10.54
N LEU A 112 16.46 -3.50 -11.36
CA LEU A 112 16.31 -3.74 -12.81
C LEU A 112 17.67 -3.80 -13.53
N ALA A 113 18.65 -2.98 -13.10
CA ALA A 113 20.02 -3.06 -13.62
C ALA A 113 20.68 -4.40 -13.26
N ILE A 114 20.43 -4.96 -12.06
CA ILE A 114 20.88 -6.30 -11.69
C ILE A 114 20.36 -7.35 -12.68
N ALA A 115 19.06 -7.30 -13.00
CA ALA A 115 18.47 -8.22 -13.99
C ALA A 115 19.14 -8.08 -15.36
N GLN A 116 19.43 -6.84 -15.80
CA GLN A 116 20.14 -6.59 -17.05
C GLN A 116 21.58 -7.10 -17.01
N PHE A 117 22.31 -6.88 -15.92
CA PHE A 117 23.69 -7.43 -15.78
C PHE A 117 23.70 -8.95 -15.84
N LEU A 118 22.70 -9.63 -15.27
CA LEU A 118 22.56 -11.08 -15.40
C LEU A 118 22.29 -11.50 -16.85
N ALA A 119 21.42 -10.75 -17.56
CA ALA A 119 21.18 -10.95 -19.00
C ALA A 119 22.46 -10.86 -19.81
N ASP A 120 23.31 -9.90 -19.49
CA ASP A 120 24.58 -9.62 -20.17
C ASP A 120 25.74 -10.50 -19.65
N ARG A 121 25.44 -11.51 -18.80
CA ARG A 121 26.41 -12.42 -18.16
C ARG A 121 27.45 -11.70 -17.30
N GLN A 122 27.12 -10.54 -16.76
CA GLN A 122 27.97 -9.73 -15.88
C GLN A 122 27.66 -10.03 -14.40
N ASN A 123 27.68 -11.30 -14.01
CA ASN A 123 27.27 -11.77 -12.69
C ASN A 123 27.98 -11.07 -11.53
N PHE A 124 29.27 -10.76 -11.69
CA PHE A 124 30.01 -10.03 -10.68
C PHE A 124 29.42 -8.64 -10.42
N ARG A 125 29.09 -7.90 -11.48
CA ARG A 125 28.45 -6.58 -11.38
C ARG A 125 27.07 -6.68 -10.76
N ALA A 126 26.27 -7.66 -11.21
CA ALA A 126 24.95 -7.93 -10.63
C ALA A 126 25.04 -8.16 -9.13
N ARG A 127 26.03 -8.95 -8.68
CA ARG A 127 26.26 -9.24 -7.27
C ARG A 127 26.65 -8.01 -6.46
N VAL A 128 27.58 -7.22 -6.95
CA VAL A 128 28.02 -5.97 -6.29
C VAL A 128 26.85 -5.02 -6.13
N GLU A 129 26.02 -4.85 -7.18
CA GLU A 129 24.85 -3.96 -7.11
C GLU A 129 23.80 -4.49 -6.11
N ALA A 130 23.57 -5.81 -6.03
CA ALA A 130 22.69 -6.40 -5.04
C ALA A 130 23.20 -6.14 -3.60
N GLU A 131 24.49 -6.29 -3.35
CA GLU A 131 25.09 -5.99 -2.05
C GLU A 131 25.00 -4.51 -1.69
N LEU A 132 25.11 -3.59 -2.68
CA LEU A 132 24.91 -2.16 -2.46
C LEU A 132 23.45 -1.84 -2.09
N VAL A 133 22.47 -2.48 -2.74
CA VAL A 133 21.05 -2.35 -2.38
C VAL A 133 20.84 -2.79 -0.92
N LEU A 134 21.36 -3.94 -0.52
CA LEU A 134 21.25 -4.43 0.86
C LEU A 134 21.91 -3.50 1.87
N ARG A 135 23.12 -3.03 1.56
CA ARG A 135 23.83 -2.06 2.41
C ARG A 135 23.02 -0.79 2.63
N LEU A 136 22.41 -0.23 1.59
CA LEU A 136 21.57 0.96 1.68
C LEU A 136 20.41 0.77 2.69
N HIS A 137 19.80 -0.43 2.72
CA HIS A 137 18.71 -0.72 3.65
C HIS A 137 19.20 -0.94 5.07
N HIS A 138 20.34 -1.61 5.26
CA HIS A 138 20.95 -1.75 6.59
C HIS A 138 21.44 -0.40 7.14
N ASP A 139 21.95 0.51 6.29
CA ASP A 139 22.33 1.86 6.70
C ASP A 139 21.10 2.65 7.17
N ALA A 140 20.00 2.53 6.45
CA ALA A 140 18.73 3.12 6.86
C ALA A 140 18.24 2.55 8.20
N LEU A 141 18.28 1.21 8.38
CA LEU A 141 17.90 0.56 9.64
C LEU A 141 18.73 1.09 10.83
N ARG A 142 20.06 1.15 10.68
CA ARG A 142 20.94 1.67 11.74
C ARG A 142 20.61 3.10 12.14
N SER A 143 20.12 3.88 11.19
CA SER A 143 19.78 5.31 11.39
C SER A 143 18.36 5.55 11.92
N LEU A 144 17.52 4.50 12.08
CA LEU A 144 16.17 4.63 12.66
C LEU A 144 16.18 4.85 14.18
N GLY A 145 17.22 4.37 14.87
CA GLY A 145 17.32 4.51 16.33
C GLY A 145 16.38 3.58 17.11
N LEU A 146 16.11 2.39 16.59
CA LEU A 146 15.29 1.36 17.24
C LEU A 146 15.93 0.85 18.55
N GLU A 147 15.07 0.42 19.47
CA GLU A 147 15.50 -0.38 20.62
C GLU A 147 16.22 -1.67 20.16
N PRO A 148 17.21 -2.18 20.91
CA PRO A 148 18.06 -3.29 20.47
C PRO A 148 17.27 -4.52 19.98
N ALA A 149 16.24 -4.94 20.72
CA ALA A 149 15.44 -6.11 20.35
C ALA A 149 14.67 -5.94 19.04
N ALA A 150 14.13 -4.75 18.80
CA ALA A 150 13.43 -4.39 17.54
C ALA A 150 14.44 -4.30 16.40
N HIS A 151 15.60 -3.68 16.63
CA HIS A 151 16.69 -3.59 15.66
C HIS A 151 17.14 -4.99 15.21
N ASP A 152 17.39 -5.91 16.16
CA ASP A 152 17.81 -7.29 15.87
C ASP A 152 16.71 -8.06 15.09
N ARG A 153 15.44 -7.86 15.41
CA ARG A 153 14.33 -8.46 14.68
C ARG A 153 14.32 -8.01 13.23
N VAL A 154 14.36 -6.70 12.99
CA VAL A 154 14.33 -6.14 11.63
C VAL A 154 15.61 -6.52 10.85
N THR A 155 16.77 -6.57 11.52
CA THR A 155 18.01 -7.05 10.91
C THR A 155 17.84 -8.47 10.39
N ARG A 156 17.30 -9.41 11.19
CA ARG A 156 17.05 -10.79 10.74
C ARG A 156 16.11 -10.85 9.55
N GLU A 157 15.09 -9.99 9.50
CA GLU A 157 14.14 -9.92 8.37
C GLU A 157 14.83 -9.41 7.08
N LEU A 158 15.65 -8.35 7.19
CA LEU A 158 16.42 -7.83 6.05
C LEU A 158 17.46 -8.84 5.59
N ASP A 159 18.15 -9.52 6.50
CA ASP A 159 19.13 -10.56 6.18
C ASP A 159 18.48 -11.77 5.47
N SER A 160 17.26 -12.12 5.86
CA SER A 160 16.51 -13.17 5.16
C SER A 160 16.22 -12.77 3.71
N LEU A 161 15.67 -11.56 3.50
CA LEU A 161 15.46 -11.04 2.15
C LEU A 161 16.78 -10.87 1.37
N GLY A 162 17.85 -10.50 2.08
CA GLY A 162 19.19 -10.40 1.50
C GLY A 162 19.69 -11.74 0.97
N ARG A 163 19.50 -12.83 1.73
CA ARG A 163 19.84 -14.19 1.26
C ARG A 163 19.03 -14.57 0.02
N ASP A 164 17.71 -14.27 0.01
CA ASP A 164 16.85 -14.54 -1.13
C ASP A 164 17.28 -13.77 -2.37
N LEU A 165 17.59 -12.47 -2.24
CA LEU A 165 18.10 -11.63 -3.32
C LEU A 165 19.43 -12.18 -3.86
N LEU A 166 20.38 -12.48 -2.98
CA LEU A 166 21.69 -12.99 -3.36
C LEU A 166 21.60 -14.40 -3.95
N HIS A 167 20.60 -15.20 -3.59
CA HIS A 167 20.32 -16.49 -4.24
C HIS A 167 19.78 -16.30 -5.66
N ALA A 168 18.92 -15.30 -5.88
CA ALA A 168 18.43 -14.93 -7.21
C ALA A 168 19.53 -14.33 -8.12
N VAL A 169 20.66 -13.91 -7.53
CA VAL A 169 21.83 -13.31 -8.23
C VAL A 169 23.08 -14.22 -8.07
N PRO A 170 23.13 -15.37 -8.76
CA PRO A 170 24.23 -16.32 -8.58
C PRO A 170 25.55 -15.77 -9.12
N ALA A 171 26.65 -16.06 -8.38
CA ALA A 171 27.98 -15.54 -8.72
C ALA A 171 28.56 -16.13 -10.03
N ARG A 172 28.20 -17.35 -10.43
CA ARG A 172 28.85 -18.11 -11.51
C ARG A 172 27.92 -18.83 -12.47
N GLN A 173 26.60 -18.88 -12.23
CA GLN A 173 25.65 -19.57 -13.09
C GLN A 173 25.08 -18.62 -14.15
N SER A 174 24.88 -19.12 -15.37
CA SER A 174 24.13 -18.39 -16.38
C SER A 174 22.65 -18.39 -15.96
N VAL A 175 22.05 -17.21 -15.87
CA VAL A 175 20.63 -17.03 -15.63
C VAL A 175 19.98 -16.58 -16.94
N VAL A 176 18.85 -17.19 -17.26
CA VAL A 176 18.06 -16.74 -18.41
C VAL A 176 17.30 -15.48 -17.97
N ALA A 177 17.56 -14.37 -18.65
CA ALA A 177 16.82 -13.14 -18.43
C ALA A 177 15.39 -13.31 -18.96
N SER A 178 14.48 -13.60 -18.05
CA SER A 178 13.04 -13.68 -18.35
C SER A 178 12.33 -12.47 -17.75
N PRO A 179 11.17 -12.05 -18.30
CA PRO A 179 10.35 -11.00 -17.69
C PRO A 179 10.00 -11.32 -16.22
N GLU A 180 9.82 -12.60 -15.88
CA GLU A 180 9.61 -13.08 -14.52
C GLU A 180 10.79 -12.79 -13.59
N LEU A 181 12.04 -12.99 -14.06
CA LEU A 181 13.23 -12.64 -13.29
C LEU A 181 13.28 -11.15 -12.98
N PHE A 182 12.93 -10.29 -13.94
CA PHE A 182 12.87 -8.85 -13.73
C PHE A 182 11.86 -8.48 -12.64
N ASP A 183 10.67 -9.07 -12.66
CA ASP A 183 9.63 -8.83 -11.66
C ASP A 183 10.04 -9.33 -10.28
N ASN A 184 10.60 -10.53 -10.21
CA ASN A 184 11.10 -11.08 -8.95
C ASN A 184 12.18 -10.19 -8.34
N LEU A 185 13.19 -9.78 -9.11
CA LEU A 185 14.26 -8.91 -8.62
C LEU A 185 13.71 -7.53 -8.21
N ALA A 186 12.88 -6.92 -9.05
CA ALA A 186 12.27 -5.61 -8.75
C ALA A 186 11.49 -5.63 -7.43
N SER A 187 10.82 -6.74 -7.10
CA SER A 187 9.99 -6.88 -5.90
C SER A 187 10.75 -6.68 -4.58
N PHE A 188 12.06 -6.91 -4.56
CA PHE A 188 12.84 -6.75 -3.34
C PHE A 188 12.87 -5.32 -2.82
N GLY A 189 12.68 -4.33 -3.69
CA GLY A 189 12.65 -2.93 -3.29
C GLY A 189 11.53 -2.63 -2.30
N GLU A 190 10.31 -2.99 -2.64
CA GLU A 190 9.15 -2.79 -1.78
C GLU A 190 9.15 -3.73 -0.57
N ARG A 191 9.62 -4.97 -0.74
CA ARG A 191 9.74 -5.94 0.35
C ARG A 191 10.70 -5.46 1.44
N LEU A 192 11.84 -4.90 1.08
CA LEU A 192 12.80 -4.29 2.01
C LEU A 192 12.25 -3.00 2.63
N SER A 193 11.65 -2.14 1.79
CA SER A 193 11.08 -0.86 2.22
C SER A 193 9.95 -1.02 3.23
N ALA A 194 9.06 -2.01 3.04
CA ALA A 194 7.94 -2.25 3.95
C ALA A 194 8.41 -2.60 5.37
N ARG A 195 9.48 -3.36 5.52
CA ARG A 195 10.05 -3.70 6.83
C ARG A 195 10.64 -2.49 7.54
N LEU A 196 11.37 -1.67 6.80
CA LEU A 196 11.93 -0.43 7.35
C LEU A 196 10.84 0.58 7.73
N PHE A 197 9.78 0.68 6.92
CA PHE A 197 8.72 1.62 7.22
C PHE A 197 7.84 1.16 8.40
N ALA A 198 7.58 -0.14 8.54
CA ALA A 198 6.94 -0.69 9.73
C ALA A 198 7.78 -0.39 11.00
N ALA A 199 9.10 -0.56 10.91
CA ALA A 199 10.03 -0.19 11.99
C ALA A 199 10.02 1.32 12.30
N ALA A 200 9.94 2.18 11.28
CA ALA A 200 9.82 3.62 11.47
C ALA A 200 8.51 4.02 12.16
N LEU A 201 7.41 3.32 11.88
CA LEU A 201 6.13 3.50 12.59
C LEU A 201 6.24 3.09 14.06
N GLU A 202 6.93 1.98 14.37
CA GLU A 202 7.21 1.57 15.75
C GLU A 202 8.03 2.63 16.51
N CYS A 203 9.03 3.27 15.87
CA CYS A 203 9.81 4.36 16.47
C CYS A 203 8.93 5.54 16.93
N VAL A 204 7.83 5.82 16.23
CA VAL A 204 6.91 6.90 16.59
C VAL A 204 5.74 6.43 17.47
N GLY A 205 5.76 5.17 17.92
CA GLY A 205 4.77 4.59 18.82
C GLY A 205 3.49 4.10 18.12
N VAL A 206 3.56 3.75 16.84
CA VAL A 206 2.45 3.17 16.07
C VAL A 206 2.72 1.69 15.84
N ALA A 207 1.83 0.82 16.32
CA ALA A 207 1.92 -0.62 16.06
C ALA A 207 1.75 -0.90 14.56
N ALA A 208 2.72 -1.56 13.95
CA ALA A 208 2.72 -1.81 12.52
C ALA A 208 3.38 -3.14 12.16
N VAL A 209 2.95 -3.74 11.05
CA VAL A 209 3.54 -4.98 10.52
C VAL A 209 3.73 -4.89 9.00
N PRO A 210 4.84 -5.39 8.45
CA PRO A 210 5.02 -5.49 7.01
C PRO A 210 4.14 -6.61 6.44
N VAL A 211 3.44 -6.33 5.33
CA VAL A 211 2.57 -7.28 4.63
C VAL A 211 2.97 -7.35 3.16
N ALA A 212 3.22 -8.55 2.64
CA ALA A 212 3.51 -8.73 1.23
C ALA A 212 2.21 -8.75 0.41
N SER A 213 2.05 -7.82 -0.52
CA SER A 213 0.89 -7.80 -1.41
C SER A 213 0.80 -9.03 -2.30
N SER A 214 1.93 -9.67 -2.63
CA SER A 214 1.99 -10.93 -3.37
C SER A 214 1.19 -12.08 -2.73
N ASP A 215 0.90 -12.00 -1.43
CA ASP A 215 0.15 -13.05 -0.73
C ASP A 215 -1.35 -13.02 -1.07
N PHE A 216 -1.86 -11.87 -1.56
CA PHE A 216 -3.28 -11.68 -1.82
C PHE A 216 -3.62 -10.88 -3.09
N VAL A 217 -2.71 -10.05 -3.63
CA VAL A 217 -2.94 -9.36 -4.91
C VAL A 217 -2.69 -10.33 -6.06
N LEU A 218 -3.77 -10.92 -6.55
CA LEU A 218 -3.72 -11.86 -7.67
C LEU A 218 -3.69 -11.12 -9.00
N THR A 219 -2.85 -11.60 -9.91
CA THR A 219 -2.68 -11.02 -11.25
C THR A 219 -2.70 -12.10 -12.33
N CYS A 220 -2.84 -11.66 -13.59
CA CYS A 220 -2.45 -12.48 -14.74
C CYS A 220 -0.92 -12.64 -14.78
N ASP A 221 -0.42 -13.47 -15.70
CA ASP A 221 0.99 -13.79 -15.90
C ASP A 221 1.69 -12.90 -16.96
N THR A 222 1.12 -11.73 -17.26
CA THR A 222 1.78 -10.72 -18.10
C THR A 222 2.84 -10.00 -17.27
N PHE A 223 4.01 -10.64 -17.11
CA PHE A 223 5.11 -10.05 -16.33
C PHE A 223 5.46 -8.64 -16.81
N ARG A 224 5.86 -7.76 -15.87
CA ARG A 224 6.20 -6.35 -16.05
C ARG A 224 5.02 -5.40 -16.32
N ASP A 225 3.81 -5.93 -16.56
CA ASP A 225 2.57 -5.16 -16.75
C ASP A 225 1.34 -6.02 -16.40
N ALA A 226 1.41 -6.73 -15.28
CA ALA A 226 0.36 -7.66 -14.86
C ALA A 226 -0.93 -6.94 -14.47
N LYS A 227 -2.06 -7.50 -14.85
CA LYS A 227 -3.39 -6.96 -14.51
C LYS A 227 -3.96 -7.66 -13.28
N PRO A 228 -4.41 -6.90 -12.26
CA PRO A 228 -4.96 -7.48 -11.05
C PRO A 228 -6.36 -8.06 -11.27
N HIS A 229 -6.64 -9.20 -10.65
CA HIS A 229 -7.96 -9.79 -10.53
C HIS A 229 -8.67 -9.19 -9.29
N LEU A 230 -9.32 -8.02 -9.44
CA LEU A 230 -9.78 -7.18 -8.33
C LEU A 230 -10.69 -7.92 -7.34
N ASP A 231 -11.69 -8.70 -7.81
CA ASP A 231 -12.62 -9.42 -6.93
C ASP A 231 -11.93 -10.48 -6.08
N GLN A 232 -11.01 -11.23 -6.68
CA GLN A 232 -10.25 -12.26 -5.96
C GLN A 232 -9.27 -11.60 -5.00
N THR A 233 -8.59 -10.55 -5.43
CA THR A 233 -7.69 -9.72 -4.62
C THR A 233 -8.44 -9.17 -3.40
N LYS A 234 -9.65 -8.63 -3.59
CA LYS A 234 -10.47 -8.08 -2.50
C LYS A 234 -10.81 -9.14 -1.45
N ARG A 235 -11.30 -10.32 -1.91
CA ARG A 235 -11.63 -11.41 -0.98
C ARG A 235 -10.43 -11.88 -0.16
N ARG A 236 -9.29 -12.14 -0.82
CA ARG A 236 -8.06 -12.59 -0.15
C ARG A 236 -7.46 -11.51 0.74
N GLY A 237 -7.39 -10.27 0.24
CA GLY A 237 -6.79 -9.15 0.97
C GLY A 237 -7.57 -8.78 2.23
N ARG A 238 -8.89 -8.85 2.20
CA ARG A 238 -9.72 -8.66 3.41
C ARG A 238 -9.40 -9.70 4.50
N ALA A 239 -9.22 -10.96 4.13
CA ALA A 239 -8.88 -12.00 5.10
C ALA A 239 -7.52 -11.73 5.79
N VAL A 240 -6.60 -11.02 5.13
CA VAL A 240 -5.28 -10.66 5.67
C VAL A 240 -5.33 -9.32 6.43
N LEU A 241 -5.96 -8.30 5.86
CA LEU A 241 -5.85 -6.92 6.35
C LEU A 241 -6.89 -6.57 7.41
N THR A 242 -8.12 -7.13 7.32
CA THR A 242 -9.18 -6.77 8.26
C THR A 242 -8.83 -7.11 9.72
N PRO A 243 -8.30 -8.30 10.06
CA PRO A 243 -7.92 -8.59 11.44
C PRO A 243 -6.88 -7.62 12.00
N LEU A 244 -5.90 -7.21 11.21
CA LEU A 244 -4.90 -6.24 11.63
C LEU A 244 -5.52 -4.87 11.94
N LEU A 245 -6.43 -4.40 11.08
CA LEU A 245 -7.13 -3.13 11.28
C LEU A 245 -8.05 -3.18 12.51
N GLU A 246 -8.72 -4.29 12.76
CA GLU A 246 -9.55 -4.50 13.95
C GLU A 246 -8.72 -4.48 15.25
N ASP A 247 -7.49 -4.99 15.19
CA ASP A 247 -6.53 -4.96 16.30
C ASP A 247 -5.78 -3.61 16.41
N ASN A 248 -6.14 -2.59 15.61
CA ASN A 248 -5.46 -1.29 15.51
C ASN A 248 -3.96 -1.41 15.16
N ILE A 249 -3.58 -2.44 14.41
CA ILE A 249 -2.24 -2.61 13.84
C ILE A 249 -2.24 -2.06 12.42
N VAL A 250 -1.28 -1.20 12.09
CA VAL A 250 -1.13 -0.62 10.75
C VAL A 250 -0.43 -1.63 9.83
N PRO A 251 -1.12 -2.21 8.84
CA PRO A 251 -0.46 -3.02 7.82
C PRO A 251 0.33 -2.14 6.87
N VAL A 252 1.64 -2.41 6.73
CA VAL A 252 2.51 -1.77 5.76
C VAL A 252 2.67 -2.68 4.56
N VAL A 253 1.88 -2.43 3.54
CA VAL A 253 1.72 -3.28 2.37
C VAL A 253 2.72 -2.88 1.29
N THR A 254 3.36 -3.87 0.66
CA THR A 254 4.22 -3.64 -0.51
C THR A 254 3.38 -3.13 -1.69
N GLY A 255 3.74 -1.99 -2.27
CA GLY A 255 3.17 -1.52 -3.54
C GLY A 255 3.74 -2.28 -4.73
N PHE A 256 3.33 -1.95 -5.96
CA PHE A 256 3.92 -2.41 -7.22
C PHE A 256 3.79 -3.91 -7.51
N ILE A 257 3.65 -4.77 -6.51
CA ILE A 257 3.78 -6.23 -6.56
C ILE A 257 2.43 -6.92 -6.50
N GLY A 258 2.30 -8.03 -7.23
CA GLY A 258 1.29 -9.05 -7.11
C GLY A 258 1.88 -10.43 -7.34
N ALA A 259 1.03 -11.42 -7.47
CA ALA A 259 1.45 -12.76 -7.86
C ALA A 259 0.39 -13.45 -8.75
N THR A 260 0.85 -14.34 -9.59
CA THR A 260 0.00 -15.28 -10.34
C THR A 260 -0.65 -16.28 -9.39
N PRO A 261 -1.72 -16.98 -9.79
CA PRO A 261 -2.35 -18.01 -8.94
C PRO A 261 -1.41 -19.15 -8.50
N ASP A 262 -0.37 -19.43 -9.28
CA ASP A 262 0.69 -20.40 -8.97
C ASP A 262 1.85 -19.82 -8.16
N GLY A 263 1.75 -18.55 -7.72
CA GLY A 263 2.67 -17.91 -6.76
C GLY A 263 3.91 -17.25 -7.37
N ARG A 264 3.99 -17.11 -8.71
CA ARG A 264 5.09 -16.36 -9.32
C ARG A 264 4.88 -14.86 -9.14
N ILE A 265 5.93 -14.18 -8.69
CA ILE A 265 5.88 -12.72 -8.46
C ILE A 265 5.70 -11.98 -9.78
N THR A 266 4.78 -11.02 -9.78
CA THR A 266 4.51 -10.13 -10.90
C THR A 266 4.60 -8.67 -10.46
N THR A 267 4.81 -7.76 -11.42
CA THR A 267 4.70 -6.32 -11.18
C THR A 267 3.58 -5.71 -12.02
N LEU A 268 2.93 -4.68 -11.47
CA LEU A 268 1.77 -4.00 -12.09
C LEU A 268 2.16 -2.96 -13.15
N GLY A 269 3.41 -2.97 -13.61
CA GLY A 269 3.92 -2.01 -14.57
C GLY A 269 4.59 -0.79 -13.93
N ARG A 270 5.32 0.01 -14.74
CA ARG A 270 6.05 1.18 -14.24
C ARG A 270 5.13 2.22 -13.62
N ASN A 271 5.57 2.84 -12.53
CA ASN A 271 4.86 3.89 -11.78
C ASN A 271 3.51 3.42 -11.17
N SER A 272 3.27 2.12 -11.05
CA SER A 272 2.00 1.57 -10.58
C SER A 272 1.83 1.56 -9.05
N SER A 273 2.74 2.16 -8.28
CA SER A 273 2.60 2.20 -6.82
C SER A 273 1.37 2.99 -6.37
N ASP A 274 0.95 4.04 -7.13
CA ASP A 274 -0.31 4.76 -6.87
C ASP A 274 -1.51 3.86 -7.14
N PHE A 275 -1.45 3.07 -8.22
CA PHE A 275 -2.47 2.07 -8.52
C PHE A 275 -2.53 0.97 -7.45
N SER A 276 -1.38 0.54 -6.92
CA SER A 276 -1.37 -0.37 -5.75
C SER A 276 -2.05 0.26 -4.54
N GLY A 277 -1.83 1.56 -4.28
CA GLY A 277 -2.54 2.31 -3.25
C GLY A 277 -4.06 2.24 -3.45
N ALA A 278 -4.55 2.45 -4.67
CA ALA A 278 -5.97 2.35 -4.98
C ALA A 278 -6.52 0.92 -4.84
N ILE A 279 -5.76 -0.11 -5.26
CA ILE A 279 -6.15 -1.51 -5.09
C ILE A 279 -6.30 -1.85 -3.60
N ILE A 280 -5.32 -1.48 -2.77
CA ILE A 280 -5.36 -1.78 -1.33
C ILE A 280 -6.49 -1.00 -0.64
N ALA A 281 -6.69 0.27 -0.99
CA ALA A 281 -7.81 1.06 -0.51
C ALA A 281 -9.16 0.43 -0.89
N HIS A 282 -9.30 -0.07 -2.12
CA HIS A 282 -10.48 -0.83 -2.55
C HIS A 282 -10.66 -2.15 -1.78
N VAL A 283 -9.58 -2.86 -1.45
CA VAL A 283 -9.62 -4.11 -0.67
C VAL A 283 -10.21 -3.90 0.70
N VAL A 284 -9.84 -2.83 1.39
CA VAL A 284 -10.29 -2.55 2.76
C VAL A 284 -11.54 -1.65 2.83
N ASP A 285 -12.13 -1.29 1.68
CA ASP A 285 -13.19 -0.27 1.56
C ASP A 285 -12.83 1.03 2.28
N ALA A 286 -11.65 1.56 1.96
CA ALA A 286 -11.18 2.81 2.53
C ALA A 286 -12.10 3.97 2.13
N ASP A 287 -12.32 4.88 3.08
CA ASP A 287 -13.08 6.11 2.86
C ASP A 287 -12.22 7.14 2.09
N GLU A 288 -10.89 7.11 2.35
CA GLU A 288 -9.94 8.00 1.68
C GLU A 288 -8.64 7.26 1.28
N LEU A 289 -8.09 7.67 0.13
CA LEU A 289 -6.75 7.34 -0.33
C LEU A 289 -5.91 8.61 -0.36
N VAL A 290 -4.86 8.70 0.46
CA VAL A 290 -3.93 9.83 0.47
C VAL A 290 -2.61 9.42 -0.19
N ILE A 291 -2.32 9.99 -1.34
CA ILE A 291 -1.08 9.77 -2.10
C ILE A 291 -0.08 10.85 -1.69
N TRP A 292 0.90 10.45 -0.89
CA TRP A 292 2.01 11.28 -0.45
C TRP A 292 3.15 11.24 -1.47
N THR A 293 3.52 12.41 -1.99
CA THR A 293 4.53 12.59 -3.05
C THR A 293 5.42 13.79 -2.73
N ASP A 294 6.28 14.19 -3.68
CA ASP A 294 7.18 15.35 -3.56
C ASP A 294 6.66 16.63 -4.25
N VAL A 295 5.40 16.61 -4.74
CA VAL A 295 4.72 17.77 -5.29
C VAL A 295 3.55 18.21 -4.42
N ASP A 296 3.19 19.49 -4.46
CA ASP A 296 2.17 20.07 -3.56
C ASP A 296 0.74 19.63 -3.91
N GLY A 297 0.54 18.95 -5.06
CA GLY A 297 -0.75 18.47 -5.58
C GLY A 297 -0.75 18.47 -7.09
N ILE A 298 -1.94 18.56 -7.69
CA ILE A 298 -2.15 18.61 -9.13
C ILE A 298 -2.21 20.07 -9.56
N TYR A 299 -1.49 20.38 -10.64
CA TYR A 299 -1.42 21.72 -11.21
C TYR A 299 -2.10 21.78 -12.58
N THR A 300 -2.48 22.98 -13.00
CA THR A 300 -3.03 23.24 -14.35
C THR A 300 -2.04 22.93 -15.48
N ALA A 301 -0.73 23.02 -15.20
CA ALA A 301 0.38 22.69 -16.09
C ALA A 301 1.60 22.26 -15.26
N ASN A 302 2.69 21.83 -15.88
CA ASN A 302 3.92 21.50 -15.15
C ASN A 302 4.55 22.77 -14.55
N PRO A 303 4.60 22.95 -13.23
CA PRO A 303 5.10 24.17 -12.59
C PRO A 303 6.61 24.41 -12.82
N ASN A 304 7.36 23.41 -13.30
CA ASN A 304 8.76 23.57 -13.67
C ASN A 304 8.94 24.14 -15.08
N GLU A 305 7.90 24.09 -15.91
CA GLU A 305 7.90 24.52 -17.32
C GLU A 305 7.04 25.78 -17.51
N ASP A 306 5.99 25.92 -16.70
CA ASP A 306 5.05 27.03 -16.77
C ASP A 306 4.93 27.73 -15.41
N ALA A 307 5.48 28.95 -15.32
CA ALA A 307 5.41 29.79 -14.12
C ALA A 307 3.97 30.25 -13.76
N GLN A 308 3.00 30.11 -14.68
CA GLN A 308 1.60 30.42 -14.47
C GLN A 308 0.80 29.21 -13.97
N ALA A 309 1.44 28.04 -13.81
CA ALA A 309 0.80 26.82 -13.33
C ALA A 309 0.21 27.06 -11.92
N GLN A 310 -1.09 26.79 -11.76
CA GLN A 310 -1.81 26.97 -10.51
C GLN A 310 -2.15 25.63 -9.87
N LEU A 311 -2.01 25.53 -8.55
CA LEU A 311 -2.41 24.36 -7.79
C LEU A 311 -3.94 24.24 -7.75
N LEU A 312 -4.45 23.09 -8.17
CA LEU A 312 -5.88 22.76 -8.16
C LEU A 312 -6.22 22.09 -6.82
N HIS A 313 -7.09 22.71 -6.03
CA HIS A 313 -7.42 22.21 -4.69
C HIS A 313 -8.51 21.16 -4.68
N ASP A 314 -9.47 21.23 -5.59
CA ASP A 314 -10.60 20.30 -5.69
C ASP A 314 -10.88 19.97 -7.16
N LEU A 315 -10.96 18.67 -7.46
CA LEU A 315 -11.24 18.15 -8.79
C LEU A 315 -12.37 17.10 -8.71
N SER A 316 -13.19 17.04 -9.74
CA SER A 316 -14.00 15.85 -9.98
C SER A 316 -13.12 14.73 -10.57
N TYR A 317 -13.61 13.48 -10.54
CA TYR A 317 -12.88 12.37 -11.19
C TYR A 317 -12.75 12.62 -12.71
N ASP A 318 -13.75 13.22 -13.37
CA ASP A 318 -13.74 13.51 -14.79
C ASP A 318 -12.70 14.59 -15.11
N ASP A 319 -12.65 15.68 -14.33
CA ASP A 319 -11.66 16.76 -14.52
C ASP A 319 -10.23 16.22 -14.31
N ALA A 320 -10.02 15.40 -13.28
CA ALA A 320 -8.72 14.78 -13.01
C ALA A 320 -8.32 13.79 -14.13
N HIS A 321 -9.27 13.04 -14.68
CA HIS A 321 -9.04 12.14 -15.81
C HIS A 321 -8.68 12.92 -17.09
N ALA A 322 -9.40 14.01 -17.37
CA ALA A 322 -9.09 14.88 -18.51
C ALA A 322 -7.68 15.47 -18.41
N LEU A 323 -7.26 15.91 -17.23
CA LEU A 323 -5.89 16.40 -17.00
C LEU A 323 -4.85 15.29 -17.19
N ALA A 324 -5.09 14.09 -16.70
CA ALA A 324 -4.19 12.96 -16.88
C ALA A 324 -4.03 12.57 -18.36
N THR A 325 -5.10 12.66 -19.15
CA THR A 325 -5.08 12.34 -20.59
C THR A 325 -4.44 13.46 -21.44
N SER A 326 -4.48 14.71 -20.98
CA SER A 326 -3.79 15.85 -21.65
C SER A 326 -2.28 15.88 -21.44
N GLY A 327 -1.71 14.89 -20.74
CA GLY A 327 -0.27 14.77 -20.50
C GLY A 327 0.22 15.36 -19.20
N ALA A 328 -0.67 15.92 -18.37
CA ALA A 328 -0.29 16.30 -17.01
C ALA A 328 0.07 15.04 -16.21
N LYS A 329 1.24 15.04 -15.57
CA LYS A 329 1.69 13.94 -14.72
C LYS A 329 0.95 13.99 -13.38
N VAL A 330 -0.31 13.52 -13.39
CA VAL A 330 -1.21 13.62 -12.24
C VAL A 330 -1.10 12.38 -11.34
N LEU A 331 -1.57 11.24 -11.86
CA LEU A 331 -1.65 9.95 -11.17
C LEU A 331 -1.53 8.82 -12.20
N HIS A 332 -1.30 7.60 -11.71
CA HIS A 332 -1.38 6.44 -12.59
C HIS A 332 -2.81 6.31 -13.19
N PRO A 333 -2.97 6.06 -14.52
CA PRO A 333 -4.27 6.11 -15.21
C PRO A 333 -5.37 5.25 -14.58
N HIS A 334 -5.00 4.11 -13.95
CA HIS A 334 -5.97 3.19 -13.34
C HIS A 334 -6.43 3.60 -11.93
N VAL A 335 -5.86 4.63 -11.31
CA VAL A 335 -6.28 5.10 -9.97
C VAL A 335 -7.69 5.70 -10.03
N LEU A 336 -7.92 6.62 -10.97
CA LEU A 336 -9.17 7.39 -11.03
C LEU A 336 -10.39 6.53 -11.36
N PRO A 337 -10.36 5.59 -12.35
CA PRO A 337 -11.48 4.70 -12.60
C PRO A 337 -11.84 3.83 -11.40
N LEU A 338 -10.84 3.31 -10.68
CA LEU A 338 -11.07 2.48 -9.50
C LEU A 338 -11.63 3.31 -8.34
N ALA A 339 -11.10 4.51 -8.09
CA ALA A 339 -11.59 5.41 -7.07
C ALA A 339 -13.03 5.87 -7.34
N ALA A 340 -13.36 6.19 -8.59
CA ALA A 340 -14.70 6.58 -9.01
C ALA A 340 -15.72 5.45 -8.81
N SER A 341 -15.33 4.19 -9.10
CA SER A 341 -16.22 3.03 -8.93
C SER A 341 -16.60 2.74 -7.47
N THR A 342 -15.84 3.28 -6.52
CA THR A 342 -16.04 3.11 -5.07
C THR A 342 -16.40 4.41 -4.35
N GLU A 343 -16.52 5.51 -5.08
CA GLU A 343 -16.74 6.87 -4.54
C GLU A 343 -15.68 7.31 -3.50
N MET A 344 -14.50 6.68 -3.51
CA MET A 344 -13.42 6.90 -2.56
C MET A 344 -12.74 8.25 -2.81
N THR A 345 -12.68 9.12 -1.82
CA THR A 345 -11.93 10.38 -1.94
C THR A 345 -10.43 10.11 -2.11
N VAL A 346 -9.81 10.73 -3.12
CA VAL A 346 -8.36 10.66 -3.35
C VAL A 346 -7.73 12.01 -3.05
N TRP A 347 -6.66 12.01 -2.27
CA TRP A 347 -5.84 13.17 -1.98
C TRP A 347 -4.45 13.03 -2.60
N VAL A 348 -3.94 14.09 -3.20
CA VAL A 348 -2.53 14.21 -3.60
C VAL A 348 -1.90 15.27 -2.73
N ARG A 349 -0.90 14.90 -1.91
CA ARG A 349 -0.30 15.78 -0.91
C ARG A 349 1.22 15.70 -0.89
N ASN A 350 1.87 16.80 -0.52
CA ASN A 350 3.32 16.86 -0.41
C ASN A 350 3.79 16.31 0.94
N THR A 351 4.60 15.27 0.93
CA THR A 351 5.20 14.68 2.13
C THR A 351 6.04 15.70 2.91
N PHE A 352 6.74 16.61 2.22
CA PHE A 352 7.67 17.56 2.84
C PHE A 352 7.04 18.90 3.18
N LYS A 353 5.79 19.13 2.74
CA LYS A 353 4.99 20.31 3.04
C LYS A 353 3.58 19.89 3.48
N PRO A 354 3.43 19.12 4.57
CA PRO A 354 2.15 18.56 4.99
C PRO A 354 1.11 19.63 5.36
N GLN A 355 1.53 20.87 5.63
CA GLN A 355 0.67 22.02 5.87
C GLN A 355 -0.04 22.51 4.60
N VAL A 356 0.49 22.19 3.40
CA VAL A 356 -0.21 22.50 2.14
C VAL A 356 -1.37 21.53 1.98
N ARG A 357 -2.57 22.07 1.71
CA ARG A 357 -3.80 21.29 1.62
C ARG A 357 -3.69 20.15 0.60
N GLY A 358 -3.00 20.40 -0.52
CA GLY A 358 -2.94 19.48 -1.65
C GLY A 358 -4.19 19.54 -2.54
N THR A 359 -4.37 18.52 -3.35
CA THR A 359 -5.51 18.36 -4.26
C THR A 359 -6.41 17.23 -3.77
N ARG A 360 -7.70 17.51 -3.64
CA ARG A 360 -8.77 16.56 -3.37
C ARG A 360 -9.46 16.17 -4.68
N ILE A 361 -9.68 14.88 -4.88
CA ILE A 361 -10.45 14.34 -6.02
C ILE A 361 -11.63 13.52 -5.47
N GLY A 362 -12.85 13.79 -5.94
CA GLY A 362 -14.03 13.08 -5.46
C GLY A 362 -15.33 13.54 -6.13
N THR A 363 -16.45 12.86 -5.80
CA THR A 363 -17.78 13.13 -6.38
C THR A 363 -18.40 14.46 -5.92
N LYS A 364 -18.13 14.87 -4.67
CA LYS A 364 -18.70 16.11 -4.09
C LYS A 364 -17.66 17.21 -4.07
N LEU A 365 -17.75 18.16 -4.96
CA LEU A 365 -16.99 19.40 -4.87
C LEU A 365 -17.63 20.30 -3.81
N PRO A 366 -16.85 20.94 -2.93
CA PRO A 366 -17.37 21.95 -2.01
C PRO A 366 -18.01 23.10 -2.81
N PRO A 367 -19.04 23.77 -2.28
CA PRO A 367 -19.84 24.77 -3.03
C PRO A 367 -19.05 25.95 -3.63
N HIS A 368 -17.82 26.18 -3.20
CA HIS A 368 -16.97 27.29 -3.66
C HIS A 368 -16.11 26.98 -4.91
N SER A 369 -16.06 25.73 -5.41
CA SER A 369 -15.23 25.37 -6.57
C SER A 369 -15.94 25.57 -7.93
N GLN A 370 -17.19 26.05 -7.93
CA GLN A 370 -17.97 26.26 -9.17
C GLN A 370 -17.66 27.59 -9.88
N SER A 371 -16.90 28.50 -9.28
CA SER A 371 -16.69 29.85 -9.85
C SER A 371 -15.73 29.87 -11.07
N HIS A 372 -14.96 28.81 -11.33
CA HIS A 372 -14.05 28.76 -12.48
C HIS A 372 -14.66 28.16 -13.76
N ARG A 373 -15.83 27.49 -13.68
CA ARG A 373 -16.49 26.94 -14.89
C ARG A 373 -17.19 27.98 -15.76
N ASN A 374 -17.64 29.10 -15.17
CA ASN A 374 -18.39 30.14 -15.89
C ASN A 374 -17.53 31.14 -16.69
N SER A 375 -16.21 31.16 -16.50
CA SER A 375 -15.32 32.09 -17.24
C SER A 375 -14.80 31.52 -18.57
N GLN A 376 -14.88 30.21 -18.78
CA GLN A 376 -14.44 29.60 -20.06
C GLN A 376 -15.58 29.41 -21.09
N SER A 377 -16.85 29.39 -20.66
CA SER A 377 -17.98 29.26 -21.59
C SER A 377 -18.42 30.58 -22.22
N GLN A 378 -18.01 31.74 -21.66
CA GLN A 378 -18.36 33.06 -22.23
C GLN A 378 -17.36 33.61 -23.23
N SER A 379 -16.19 32.98 -23.41
CA SER A 379 -15.19 33.40 -24.41
C SER A 379 -15.34 32.72 -25.78
N GLN A 380 -16.28 31.80 -25.97
CA GLN A 380 -16.52 31.14 -27.26
C GLN A 380 -17.80 31.63 -27.99
N GLU A 381 -18.66 32.42 -27.38
CA GLU A 381 -19.86 32.97 -28.05
C GLU A 381 -19.71 34.39 -28.60
N GLY A 382 -18.49 34.98 -28.55
CA GLY A 382 -18.22 36.34 -29.01
C GLY A 382 -17.47 36.49 -30.33
N ALA A 383 -17.26 35.39 -31.10
CA ALA A 383 -16.59 35.42 -32.40
C ALA A 383 -17.38 34.62 -33.45
N ALA A 384 -18.48 35.17 -33.90
CA ALA A 384 -19.18 34.82 -35.15
C ALA A 384 -19.73 36.09 -35.79
#